data_404483c1e3ff71bdf6d6f51cb5206113
#
_entry.id   404483c1e3ff71bdf6d6f51cb5206113
#
_cell.length_a   1.000
_cell.length_b   1.000
_cell.length_c   1.000
_cell.angle_alpha   90.00
_cell.angle_beta   90.00
_cell.angle_gamma   90.00
#
_symmetry.space_group_name_H-M   'P 1'
#
loop_
_entity.id
_entity.type
_entity.pdbx_description
1 polymer ?
#
loop_
_entity_poly.entity_id
_entity_poly.type
_entity_poly.pdbx_seq_one_letter_code
_entity_poly.pdbx_strand_id
1 'polypeptide(L)'
;VFDPKTGQSEGQMDRIENIIKTYCPEYTYDELEYDHDLTGYVNDNESLPFFKLGLEYTLSEEGLEVRIPANGIRFDESTFQLTSLSILPWMGAGSSVYNGYTFIPDGSGTIIRFEDITTGYNISGEMYGPDYSYHEITGQHAEIMRYPVFGVVSGTWDGRTEGYTAIITEGDTMAKLMSTHGGGQRHNYNSVYATFNPRPYDTYSLSGSTVTDKTATWTVTSSRRYTDSYRIKYIMLTDDATAQAANLTNYYEPSYV
;
A
#
# COMPACT_ATOMS: atom_id res chain seq x y z
N VAL A 1 -3.45 -17.29 33.77
CA VAL A 1 -2.32 -17.13 32.87
C VAL A 1 -2.90 -16.95 31.47
N PHE A 2 -2.61 -15.84 30.85
CA PHE A 2 -3.06 -15.54 29.50
C PHE A 2 -2.21 -16.33 28.48
N ASP A 3 -2.85 -17.14 27.64
CA ASP A 3 -2.18 -17.88 26.59
C ASP A 3 -2.58 -17.28 25.22
N PRO A 4 -1.69 -16.54 24.55
CA PRO A 4 -1.96 -15.96 23.25
C PRO A 4 -2.19 -17.00 22.14
N LYS A 5 -1.81 -18.27 22.35
CA LYS A 5 -2.03 -19.36 21.38
C LYS A 5 -3.50 -19.78 21.27
N THR A 6 -4.35 -19.37 22.19
CA THR A 6 -5.78 -19.77 22.21
C THR A 6 -6.68 -18.95 21.29
N GLY A 7 -6.14 -18.16 20.37
CA GLY A 7 -6.92 -17.48 19.34
C GLY A 7 -7.88 -16.42 19.89
N GLN A 8 -7.45 -15.65 20.85
CA GLN A 8 -8.23 -14.55 21.42
C GLN A 8 -8.51 -13.50 20.35
N SER A 9 -9.76 -13.07 20.26
CA SER A 9 -10.13 -12.02 19.30
C SER A 9 -9.52 -10.68 19.69
N GLU A 10 -9.28 -9.81 18.68
CA GLU A 10 -8.78 -8.44 18.87
C GLU A 10 -9.52 -7.68 19.98
N GLY A 11 -10.85 -7.84 20.06
CA GLY A 11 -11.67 -7.23 21.12
C GLY A 11 -11.44 -7.79 22.51
N GLN A 12 -10.87 -8.97 22.65
CA GLN A 12 -10.47 -9.50 23.97
C GLN A 12 -9.12 -8.92 24.40
N MET A 13 -8.22 -8.69 23.46
CA MET A 13 -6.95 -8.01 23.73
C MET A 13 -7.19 -6.57 24.19
N ASP A 14 -8.03 -5.82 23.48
CA ASP A 14 -8.44 -4.46 23.86
C ASP A 14 -9.05 -4.41 25.26
N ARG A 15 -9.85 -5.42 25.60
CA ARG A 15 -10.46 -5.51 26.94
C ARG A 15 -9.42 -5.74 28.03
N ILE A 16 -8.43 -6.60 27.80
CA ILE A 16 -7.33 -6.86 28.73
C ILE A 16 -6.48 -5.60 28.89
N GLU A 17 -6.12 -4.94 27.81
CA GLU A 17 -5.37 -3.70 27.81
C GLU A 17 -6.10 -2.60 28.63
N ASN A 18 -7.41 -2.46 28.42
CA ASN A 18 -8.23 -1.53 29.19
C ASN A 18 -8.30 -1.87 30.68
N ILE A 19 -8.34 -3.16 31.05
CA ILE A 19 -8.28 -3.59 32.43
C ILE A 19 -6.92 -3.21 33.06
N ILE A 20 -5.83 -3.49 32.38
CA ILE A 20 -4.49 -3.13 32.85
C ILE A 20 -4.38 -1.61 33.03
N LYS A 21 -4.75 -0.83 32.05
CA LYS A 21 -4.73 0.65 32.11
C LYS A 21 -5.60 1.21 33.24
N THR A 22 -6.70 0.54 33.57
CA THR A 22 -7.64 1.00 34.61
C THR A 22 -7.18 0.67 36.02
N TYR A 23 -6.66 -0.53 36.23
CA TYR A 23 -6.35 -1.03 37.57
C TYR A 23 -4.86 -1.03 37.89
N CYS A 24 -3.99 -0.98 36.89
CA CYS A 24 -2.55 -0.95 37.05
C CYS A 24 -1.93 0.09 36.07
N PRO A 25 -2.30 1.38 36.20
CA PRO A 25 -1.91 2.40 35.22
C PRO A 25 -0.40 2.65 35.16
N GLU A 26 0.33 2.23 36.17
CA GLU A 26 1.79 2.36 36.26
C GLU A 26 2.53 1.10 35.76
N TYR A 27 1.80 0.05 35.34
CA TYR A 27 2.40 -1.18 34.86
C TYR A 27 3.10 -0.94 33.50
N THR A 28 4.40 -1.13 33.51
CA THR A 28 5.27 -0.84 32.37
C THR A 28 5.69 -2.12 31.64
N TYR A 29 6.27 -1.96 30.44
CA TYR A 29 6.86 -3.11 29.73
C TYR A 29 8.06 -3.70 30.48
N ASP A 30 8.82 -2.91 31.22
CA ASP A 30 9.96 -3.38 32.02
C ASP A 30 9.47 -4.27 33.18
N GLU A 31 8.32 -3.93 33.79
CA GLU A 31 7.68 -4.75 34.81
C GLU A 31 7.11 -6.05 34.21
N LEU A 32 6.54 -5.99 33.01
CA LEU A 32 6.09 -7.20 32.31
C LEU A 32 7.27 -8.14 32.01
N GLU A 33 8.40 -7.61 31.58
CA GLU A 33 9.61 -8.38 31.31
C GLU A 33 10.18 -9.00 32.58
N TYR A 34 10.19 -8.24 33.69
CA TYR A 34 10.56 -8.73 35.01
C TYR A 34 9.64 -9.85 35.49
N ASP A 35 8.32 -9.72 35.33
CA ASP A 35 7.33 -10.74 35.70
C ASP A 35 7.47 -12.00 34.82
N HIS A 36 7.83 -11.87 33.57
CA HIS A 36 8.16 -12.99 32.68
C HIS A 36 9.38 -13.76 33.22
N ASP A 37 10.44 -13.06 33.58
CA ASP A 37 11.65 -13.66 34.15
C ASP A 37 11.36 -14.35 35.50
N LEU A 38 10.58 -13.70 36.36
CA LEU A 38 10.21 -14.22 37.68
C LEU A 38 9.34 -15.48 37.60
N THR A 39 8.43 -15.54 36.64
CA THR A 39 7.52 -16.67 36.43
C THR A 39 8.13 -17.79 35.58
N GLY A 40 9.34 -17.57 35.02
CA GLY A 40 9.95 -18.48 34.07
C GLY A 40 9.12 -18.62 32.78
N TYR A 41 8.33 -17.60 32.44
CA TYR A 41 7.55 -17.60 31.22
C TYR A 41 8.50 -17.51 30.01
N VAL A 42 8.61 -18.61 29.30
CA VAL A 42 9.30 -18.66 28.02
C VAL A 42 8.25 -18.35 26.96
N ASN A 43 8.43 -17.24 26.28
CA ASN A 43 7.64 -16.95 25.11
C ASN A 43 8.10 -17.91 23.99
N ASP A 44 7.46 -19.08 23.89
CA ASP A 44 7.68 -20.03 22.81
C ASP A 44 7.16 -19.51 21.45
N ASN A 45 6.70 -18.27 21.40
CA ASN A 45 6.36 -17.67 20.13
C ASN A 45 7.63 -17.55 19.30
N GLU A 46 7.60 -18.18 18.14
CA GLU A 46 8.53 -17.88 17.06
C GLU A 46 8.74 -16.37 17.00
N SER A 47 9.99 -15.95 16.85
CA SER A 47 10.34 -14.52 16.82
C SER A 47 9.36 -13.76 15.92
N LEU A 48 8.68 -12.79 16.50
CA LEU A 48 7.73 -11.96 15.76
C LEU A 48 8.43 -11.39 14.53
N PRO A 49 7.76 -11.33 13.37
CA PRO A 49 8.35 -10.78 12.18
C PRO A 49 8.71 -9.31 12.44
N PHE A 50 10.00 -9.02 12.35
CA PHE A 50 10.52 -7.68 12.53
C PHE A 50 11.08 -7.15 11.21
N PHE A 51 10.50 -6.06 10.72
CA PHE A 51 10.94 -5.39 9.51
C PHE A 51 11.42 -3.97 9.84
N LYS A 52 12.67 -3.68 9.48
CA LYS A 52 13.26 -2.34 9.63
C LYS A 52 13.47 -1.74 8.25
N LEU A 53 12.88 -0.58 8.03
CA LEU A 53 13.03 0.18 6.78
C LEU A 53 13.09 1.68 7.08
N GLY A 54 13.76 2.43 6.21
CA GLY A 54 13.79 3.88 6.24
C GLY A 54 12.82 4.46 5.23
N LEU A 55 12.05 5.46 5.62
CA LEU A 55 11.21 6.25 4.74
C LEU A 55 11.80 7.65 4.68
N GLU A 56 12.24 8.05 3.51
CA GLU A 56 12.87 9.34 3.26
C GLU A 56 11.86 10.29 2.60
N TYR A 57 11.77 11.50 3.11
CA TYR A 57 10.94 12.56 2.56
C TYR A 57 11.82 13.73 2.10
N THR A 58 11.62 14.17 0.87
CA THR A 58 12.27 15.35 0.33
C THR A 58 11.21 16.30 -0.17
N LEU A 59 11.15 17.49 0.41
CA LEU A 59 10.27 18.57 -0.05
C LEU A 59 11.09 19.54 -0.89
N SER A 60 10.58 19.85 -2.08
CA SER A 60 11.18 20.78 -3.02
C SER A 60 10.12 21.71 -3.60
N GLU A 61 10.52 22.67 -4.42
CA GLU A 61 9.59 23.51 -5.18
C GLU A 61 8.72 22.70 -6.16
N GLU A 62 9.18 21.53 -6.56
CA GLU A 62 8.48 20.64 -7.47
C GLU A 62 7.48 19.70 -6.76
N GLY A 63 7.44 19.67 -5.44
CA GLY A 63 6.55 18.83 -4.64
C GLY A 63 7.25 17.98 -3.61
N LEU A 64 6.56 16.95 -3.15
CA LEU A 64 7.04 15.98 -2.16
C LEU A 64 7.56 14.73 -2.86
N GLU A 65 8.79 14.36 -2.59
CA GLU A 65 9.35 13.09 -2.99
C GLU A 65 9.43 12.15 -1.79
N VAL A 66 8.99 10.91 -1.98
CA VAL A 66 9.02 9.86 -0.96
C VAL A 66 9.83 8.69 -1.50
N ARG A 67 10.83 8.27 -0.74
CA ARG A 67 11.76 7.21 -1.14
C ARG A 67 11.94 6.17 -0.06
N ILE A 68 12.00 4.92 -0.44
CA ILE A 68 12.43 3.79 0.39
C ILE A 68 13.63 3.12 -0.29
N PRO A 69 14.83 3.24 0.28
CA PRO A 69 16.01 2.51 -0.21
C PRO A 69 15.82 1.00 0.01
N ALA A 70 15.65 0.23 -1.07
CA ALA A 70 15.38 -1.20 -0.96
C ALA A 70 16.55 -1.96 -0.32
N ASN A 71 17.77 -1.54 -0.59
CA ASN A 71 18.97 -2.10 0.05
C ASN A 71 19.10 -1.75 1.55
N GLY A 72 18.31 -0.82 2.04
CA GLY A 72 18.22 -0.44 3.45
C GLY A 72 17.24 -1.29 4.27
N ILE A 73 16.37 -2.05 3.61
CA ILE A 73 15.38 -2.90 4.28
C ILE A 73 16.08 -4.08 4.94
N ARG A 74 15.80 -4.28 6.23
CA ARG A 74 16.37 -5.37 7.05
C ARG A 74 15.26 -6.16 7.70
N PHE A 75 15.34 -7.47 7.59
CA PHE A 75 14.49 -8.45 8.27
C PHE A 75 15.19 -9.81 8.20
N ASP A 76 14.69 -10.80 8.91
CA ASP A 76 15.18 -12.17 8.81
C ASP A 76 14.64 -12.82 7.53
N GLU A 77 15.45 -12.81 6.48
CA GLU A 77 15.09 -13.39 5.17
C GLU A 77 15.09 -14.93 5.17
N SER A 78 15.62 -15.57 6.23
CA SER A 78 15.59 -17.03 6.37
C SER A 78 14.21 -17.53 6.81
N THR A 79 13.49 -16.70 7.56
CA THR A 79 12.20 -17.06 8.17
C THR A 79 11.03 -16.32 7.48
N PHE A 80 11.25 -15.07 7.05
CA PHE A 80 10.19 -14.22 6.51
C PHE A 80 10.50 -13.72 5.09
N GLN A 81 9.44 -13.43 4.37
CA GLN A 81 9.52 -12.80 3.05
C GLN A 81 8.73 -11.50 3.05
N LEU A 82 9.34 -10.41 2.61
CA LEU A 82 8.62 -9.18 2.32
C LEU A 82 7.93 -9.29 0.97
N THR A 83 6.61 -9.45 0.98
CA THR A 83 5.80 -9.69 -0.23
C THR A 83 5.26 -8.41 -0.84
N SER A 84 4.97 -7.41 -0.04
CA SER A 84 4.45 -6.13 -0.54
C SER A 84 4.85 -4.96 0.35
N LEU A 85 4.95 -3.78 -0.26
CA LEU A 85 5.30 -2.54 0.39
C LEU A 85 4.46 -1.41 -0.21
N SER A 86 3.49 -0.89 0.54
CA SER A 86 2.65 0.22 0.09
C SER A 86 3.22 1.54 0.60
N ILE A 87 3.38 2.52 -0.28
CA ILE A 87 3.85 3.85 0.07
C ILE A 87 2.65 4.78 0.21
N LEU A 88 2.50 5.39 1.39
CA LEU A 88 1.49 6.38 1.73
C LEU A 88 0.06 6.03 1.23
N PRO A 89 -0.50 4.88 1.58
CA PRO A 89 -1.76 4.39 0.99
C PRO A 89 -2.96 5.30 1.26
N TRP A 90 -2.87 6.18 2.24
CA TRP A 90 -3.95 7.12 2.60
C TRP A 90 -3.64 8.58 2.28
N MET A 91 -2.56 8.86 1.58
CA MET A 91 -2.21 10.23 1.20
C MET A 91 -3.28 10.78 0.25
N GLY A 92 -3.81 11.95 0.59
CA GLY A 92 -4.87 12.61 -0.18
C GLY A 92 -6.18 11.83 -0.29
N ALA A 93 -6.41 10.83 0.58
CA ALA A 93 -7.64 10.05 0.56
C ALA A 93 -8.86 10.94 0.75
N GLY A 94 -9.77 10.89 -0.22
CA GLY A 94 -10.98 11.70 -0.24
C GLY A 94 -12.20 10.95 0.28
N SER A 95 -13.01 11.64 1.08
CA SER A 95 -14.29 11.07 1.53
C SER A 95 -15.30 11.02 0.39
N SER A 96 -16.11 9.97 0.32
CA SER A 96 -17.21 9.82 -0.66
C SER A 96 -18.33 10.85 -0.49
N VAL A 97 -18.35 11.61 0.61
CA VAL A 97 -19.31 12.70 0.80
C VAL A 97 -18.90 14.02 0.15
N TYR A 98 -17.65 14.11 -0.30
CA TYR A 98 -17.12 15.28 -1.00
C TYR A 98 -17.01 15.02 -2.50
N ASN A 99 -17.09 16.08 -3.29
CA ASN A 99 -16.78 15.99 -4.71
C ASN A 99 -15.31 15.65 -4.89
N GLY A 100 -15.02 14.78 -5.83
CA GLY A 100 -13.65 14.41 -6.13
C GLY A 100 -13.55 13.23 -7.09
N TYR A 101 -12.33 12.86 -7.38
CA TYR A 101 -12.05 11.72 -8.26
C TYR A 101 -10.66 11.14 -8.01
N THR A 102 -10.49 9.88 -8.32
CA THR A 102 -9.17 9.27 -8.51
C THR A 102 -8.87 9.16 -10.00
N PHE A 103 -7.58 9.24 -10.33
CA PHE A 103 -7.06 9.01 -11.67
C PHE A 103 -6.17 7.78 -11.67
N ILE A 104 -6.42 6.88 -12.62
CA ILE A 104 -5.60 5.69 -12.89
C ILE A 104 -5.23 5.62 -14.37
N PRO A 105 -4.03 5.12 -14.73
CA PRO A 105 -3.51 5.14 -16.11
C PRO A 105 -3.87 3.87 -16.89
N ASP A 106 -5.04 3.28 -16.67
CA ASP A 106 -5.49 2.12 -17.42
C ASP A 106 -5.81 2.50 -18.87
N GLY A 107 -5.20 1.80 -19.81
CA GLY A 107 -5.35 2.12 -21.23
C GLY A 107 -4.99 3.58 -21.56
N SER A 108 -5.98 4.40 -21.88
CA SER A 108 -5.84 5.83 -22.15
C SER A 108 -5.96 6.71 -20.90
N GLY A 109 -6.22 6.12 -19.75
CA GLY A 109 -6.46 6.77 -18.46
C GLY A 109 -7.95 6.84 -18.10
N THR A 110 -8.23 6.57 -16.85
CA THR A 110 -9.59 6.57 -16.28
C THR A 110 -9.70 7.52 -15.10
N ILE A 111 -10.77 8.31 -15.08
CA ILE A 111 -11.18 9.13 -13.95
C ILE A 111 -12.37 8.45 -13.27
N ILE A 112 -12.25 8.16 -11.99
CA ILE A 112 -13.29 7.55 -11.18
C ILE A 112 -13.80 8.60 -10.21
N ARG A 113 -15.00 9.10 -10.45
CA ARG A 113 -15.62 10.13 -9.61
C ARG A 113 -16.20 9.51 -8.35
N PHE A 114 -16.10 10.21 -7.25
CA PHE A 114 -16.61 9.74 -5.96
C PHE A 114 -18.15 9.61 -5.95
N GLU A 115 -18.84 10.50 -6.67
CA GLU A 115 -20.30 10.49 -6.81
C GLU A 115 -20.84 9.26 -7.54
N ASP A 116 -20.03 8.63 -8.41
CA ASP A 116 -20.42 7.45 -9.17
C ASP A 116 -20.28 6.15 -8.36
N ILE A 117 -19.68 6.23 -7.16
CA ILE A 117 -19.39 5.07 -6.33
C ILE A 117 -20.62 4.75 -5.47
N THR A 118 -21.42 3.79 -5.90
CA THR A 118 -22.59 3.31 -5.16
C THR A 118 -22.28 2.12 -4.26
N THR A 119 -21.23 1.37 -4.57
CA THR A 119 -20.79 0.19 -3.82
C THR A 119 -19.27 0.20 -3.76
N GLY A 120 -18.69 -0.15 -2.62
CA GLY A 120 -17.24 -0.21 -2.47
C GLY A 120 -16.61 -1.27 -3.36
N TYR A 121 -15.52 -0.92 -4.00
CA TYR A 121 -14.72 -1.82 -4.82
C TYR A 121 -13.26 -1.39 -4.87
N ASN A 122 -12.41 -2.28 -5.32
CA ASN A 122 -10.99 -2.02 -5.53
C ASN A 122 -10.62 -2.34 -6.98
N ILE A 123 -9.80 -1.48 -7.55
CA ILE A 123 -9.14 -1.73 -8.84
C ILE A 123 -7.65 -1.90 -8.56
N SER A 124 -7.03 -2.85 -9.21
CA SER A 124 -5.58 -3.02 -9.14
C SER A 124 -5.02 -3.47 -10.47
N GLY A 125 -3.85 -2.96 -10.83
CA GLY A 125 -3.14 -3.34 -12.04
C GLY A 125 -1.64 -3.20 -11.86
N GLU A 126 -0.91 -4.11 -12.48
CA GLU A 126 0.55 -4.04 -12.54
C GLU A 126 0.99 -3.00 -13.56
N MET A 127 2.02 -2.23 -13.23
CA MET A 127 2.61 -1.32 -14.20
C MET A 127 3.14 -2.11 -15.39
N TYR A 128 2.86 -1.62 -16.59
CA TYR A 128 3.23 -2.22 -17.87
C TYR A 128 2.58 -3.59 -18.15
N GLY A 129 1.68 -4.04 -17.27
CA GLY A 129 0.95 -5.29 -17.41
C GLY A 129 1.74 -6.54 -17.01
N PRO A 130 1.12 -7.71 -17.11
CA PRO A 130 1.76 -8.98 -16.80
C PRO A 130 2.83 -9.35 -17.83
N ASP A 131 3.81 -10.14 -17.42
CA ASP A 131 4.78 -10.73 -18.33
C ASP A 131 4.15 -11.86 -19.14
N TYR A 132 3.84 -11.56 -20.38
CA TYR A 132 3.22 -12.54 -21.31
C TYR A 132 4.22 -13.55 -21.88
N SER A 133 5.49 -13.52 -21.53
CA SER A 133 6.46 -14.51 -22.01
C SER A 133 6.17 -15.92 -21.48
N TYR A 134 5.40 -16.02 -20.40
CA TYR A 134 5.05 -17.28 -19.73
C TYR A 134 3.56 -17.64 -19.82
N HIS A 135 2.72 -16.72 -20.29
CA HIS A 135 1.26 -16.93 -20.32
C HIS A 135 0.74 -16.94 -21.74
N GLU A 136 -0.10 -17.93 -22.05
CA GLU A 136 -0.85 -17.92 -23.29
C GLU A 136 -1.81 -16.72 -23.29
N ILE A 137 -1.71 -15.90 -24.33
CA ILE A 137 -2.59 -14.75 -24.52
C ILE A 137 -3.95 -15.26 -24.96
N THR A 138 -4.89 -15.38 -24.06
CA THR A 138 -6.29 -15.63 -24.38
C THR A 138 -6.94 -14.32 -24.83
N GLY A 139 -8.02 -14.37 -25.63
CA GLY A 139 -8.62 -13.18 -26.24
C GLY A 139 -9.18 -12.10 -25.31
N GLN A 140 -9.08 -12.28 -23.99
CA GLN A 140 -9.42 -11.27 -22.98
C GLN A 140 -8.16 -10.87 -22.23
N HIS A 141 -7.83 -9.60 -22.27
CA HIS A 141 -6.70 -9.02 -21.55
C HIS A 141 -7.21 -8.23 -20.36
N ALA A 142 -6.52 -8.34 -19.21
CA ALA A 142 -6.69 -7.38 -18.13
C ALA A 142 -6.21 -5.99 -18.57
N GLU A 143 -6.86 -4.96 -18.08
CA GLU A 143 -6.42 -3.59 -18.34
C GLU A 143 -5.00 -3.38 -17.81
N ILE A 144 -4.18 -2.74 -18.63
CA ILE A 144 -2.77 -2.49 -18.34
C ILE A 144 -2.62 -1.06 -17.83
N MET A 145 -1.98 -0.90 -16.69
CA MET A 145 -1.54 0.40 -16.20
C MET A 145 -0.34 0.85 -17.03
N ARG A 146 -0.58 1.67 -18.06
CA ARG A 146 0.44 1.98 -19.10
C ARG A 146 1.53 2.91 -18.63
N TYR A 147 1.21 3.78 -17.68
CA TYR A 147 2.13 4.81 -17.20
C TYR A 147 2.22 4.77 -15.68
N PRO A 148 3.42 4.97 -15.10
CA PRO A 148 3.60 4.97 -13.66
C PRO A 148 3.13 6.29 -13.01
N VAL A 149 1.90 6.70 -13.34
CA VAL A 149 1.27 7.96 -12.90
C VAL A 149 -0.10 7.67 -12.31
N PHE A 150 -0.44 8.33 -11.22
CA PHE A 150 -1.77 8.23 -10.60
C PHE A 150 -2.07 9.52 -9.83
N GLY A 151 -3.30 9.68 -9.38
CA GLY A 151 -3.63 10.87 -8.63
C GLY A 151 -5.00 10.81 -7.96
N VAL A 152 -5.22 11.77 -7.08
CA VAL A 152 -6.50 12.01 -6.42
C VAL A 152 -6.74 13.49 -6.28
N VAL A 153 -7.97 13.89 -6.51
CA VAL A 153 -8.47 15.24 -6.22
C VAL A 153 -9.73 15.09 -5.38
N SER A 154 -9.80 15.79 -4.27
CA SER A 154 -10.92 15.71 -3.34
C SER A 154 -11.29 17.09 -2.81
N GLY A 155 -12.57 17.35 -2.71
CA GLY A 155 -13.10 18.42 -1.90
C GLY A 155 -12.82 18.13 -0.42
N THR A 156 -12.69 19.18 0.36
CA THR A 156 -12.50 19.14 1.83
C THR A 156 -13.73 19.68 2.54
N TRP A 157 -13.80 19.44 3.86
CA TRP A 157 -14.92 19.87 4.69
C TRP A 157 -15.12 21.41 4.71
N ASP A 158 -14.07 22.20 4.45
CA ASP A 158 -14.09 23.66 4.37
C ASP A 158 -14.35 24.20 2.95
N GLY A 159 -14.67 23.30 2.00
CA GLY A 159 -15.05 23.63 0.63
C GLY A 159 -13.88 23.87 -0.33
N ARG A 160 -12.63 23.64 0.12
CA ARG A 160 -11.47 23.68 -0.77
C ARG A 160 -11.38 22.40 -1.60
N THR A 161 -10.62 22.46 -2.67
CA THR A 161 -10.23 21.31 -3.47
C THR A 161 -8.75 21.09 -3.34
N GLU A 162 -8.37 19.89 -2.92
CA GLU A 162 -6.99 19.50 -2.72
C GLU A 162 -6.72 18.19 -3.43
N GLY A 163 -5.47 17.95 -3.80
CA GLY A 163 -5.11 16.73 -4.47
C GLY A 163 -3.64 16.66 -4.83
N TYR A 164 -3.31 15.60 -5.53
CA TYR A 164 -1.96 15.43 -6.09
C TYR A 164 -2.01 14.61 -7.39
N THR A 165 -0.98 14.79 -8.18
CA THR A 165 -0.56 13.84 -9.21
C THR A 165 0.75 13.21 -8.77
N ALA A 166 0.83 11.90 -8.77
CA ALA A 166 2.01 11.15 -8.36
C ALA A 166 2.65 10.45 -9.56
N ILE A 167 3.98 10.44 -9.58
CA ILE A 167 4.79 9.76 -10.59
C ILE A 167 5.72 8.79 -9.86
N ILE A 168 5.69 7.51 -10.21
CA ILE A 168 6.66 6.54 -9.73
C ILE A 168 7.93 6.72 -10.56
N THR A 169 8.99 7.20 -9.94
CA THR A 169 10.25 7.53 -10.63
C THR A 169 11.32 6.45 -10.49
N GLU A 170 11.19 5.58 -9.50
CA GLU A 170 12.05 4.40 -9.32
C GLU A 170 11.22 3.21 -8.79
N GLY A 171 11.50 2.01 -9.28
CA GLY A 171 10.82 0.79 -8.88
C GLY A 171 9.48 0.56 -9.57
N ASP A 172 9.17 1.30 -10.61
CA ASP A 172 7.93 1.22 -11.37
C ASP A 172 7.64 -0.17 -11.95
N THR A 173 8.68 -0.90 -12.37
CA THR A 173 8.54 -2.30 -12.83
C THR A 173 8.17 -3.29 -11.74
N MET A 174 8.34 -2.92 -10.47
CA MET A 174 7.93 -3.70 -9.31
C MET A 174 6.60 -3.20 -8.75
N ALA A 175 6.00 -2.19 -9.37
CA ALA A 175 4.82 -1.52 -8.86
C ALA A 175 3.52 -2.14 -9.35
N LYS A 176 2.58 -2.20 -8.43
CA LYS A 176 1.17 -2.43 -8.68
C LYS A 176 0.39 -1.23 -8.17
N LEU A 177 -0.46 -0.67 -9.00
CA LEU A 177 -1.34 0.39 -8.58
C LEU A 177 -2.58 -0.20 -7.90
N MET A 178 -2.95 0.42 -6.79
CA MET A 178 -4.15 0.09 -6.03
C MET A 178 -5.04 1.33 -5.98
N SER A 179 -6.27 1.22 -6.44
CA SER A 179 -7.29 2.24 -6.29
C SER A 179 -8.44 1.67 -5.48
N THR A 180 -8.64 2.23 -4.29
CA THR A 180 -9.62 1.76 -3.31
C THR A 180 -10.77 2.73 -3.22
N HIS A 181 -11.98 2.24 -3.36
CA HIS A 181 -13.19 3.04 -3.35
C HIS A 181 -14.10 2.59 -2.21
N GLY A 182 -14.37 3.51 -1.28
CA GLY A 182 -15.14 3.23 -0.08
C GLY A 182 -16.64 3.21 -0.37
N GLY A 183 -17.26 2.05 -0.16
CA GLY A 183 -18.71 1.89 -0.26
C GLY A 183 -19.40 1.58 1.06
N GLY A 184 -18.76 1.87 2.19
CA GLY A 184 -19.48 1.95 3.44
C GLY A 184 -19.42 0.79 4.42
N GLN A 185 -18.61 -0.26 4.24
CA GLN A 185 -18.55 -1.30 5.28
C GLN A 185 -17.51 -1.02 6.39
N ARG A 186 -16.41 -0.34 6.08
CA ARG A 186 -15.37 0.02 7.04
C ARG A 186 -14.98 1.49 7.01
N HIS A 187 -14.99 2.11 5.83
CA HIS A 187 -14.67 3.52 5.63
C HIS A 187 -15.28 4.04 4.32
N ASN A 188 -15.50 5.34 4.25
CA ASN A 188 -16.00 6.05 3.06
C ASN A 188 -14.88 6.84 2.37
N TYR A 189 -13.66 6.32 2.38
CA TYR A 189 -12.54 6.99 1.74
C TYR A 189 -12.20 6.34 0.41
N ASN A 190 -11.79 7.20 -0.52
CA ASN A 190 -11.28 6.83 -1.82
C ASN A 190 -9.81 7.19 -1.87
N SER A 191 -8.97 6.28 -2.28
CA SER A 191 -7.53 6.48 -2.36
C SER A 191 -6.94 5.75 -3.55
N VAL A 192 -5.80 6.26 -4.02
CA VAL A 192 -4.98 5.59 -5.01
C VAL A 192 -3.52 5.64 -4.57
N TYR A 193 -2.83 4.52 -4.67
CA TYR A 193 -1.45 4.41 -4.20
C TYR A 193 -0.71 3.27 -4.90
N ALA A 194 0.61 3.35 -4.87
CA ALA A 194 1.45 2.28 -5.39
C ALA A 194 1.83 1.29 -4.28
N THR A 195 1.77 0.02 -4.63
CA THR A 195 2.29 -1.09 -3.85
C THR A 195 3.40 -1.76 -4.65
N PHE A 196 4.55 -1.96 -4.04
CA PHE A 196 5.70 -2.58 -4.67
C PHE A 196 5.85 -4.02 -4.21
N ASN A 197 6.23 -4.90 -5.13
CA ASN A 197 6.60 -6.28 -4.83
C ASN A 197 8.14 -6.39 -4.83
N PRO A 198 8.79 -6.42 -3.65
CA PRO A 198 10.25 -6.44 -3.57
C PRO A 198 10.88 -7.71 -4.13
N ARG A 199 10.11 -8.79 -4.20
CA ARG A 199 10.57 -10.09 -4.69
C ARG A 199 9.47 -10.73 -5.51
N PRO A 200 9.41 -10.45 -6.83
CA PRO A 200 8.37 -10.98 -7.69
C PRO A 200 8.23 -12.48 -7.60
N TYR A 201 7.01 -12.94 -7.62
CA TYR A 201 6.68 -14.37 -7.64
C TYR A 201 5.55 -14.61 -8.62
N ASP A 202 5.50 -15.84 -9.12
CA ASP A 202 4.44 -16.30 -10.00
C ASP A 202 3.84 -17.59 -9.47
N THR A 203 2.56 -17.80 -9.69
CA THR A 203 1.82 -18.96 -9.17
C THR A 203 1.19 -19.71 -10.30
N TYR A 204 1.55 -20.98 -10.43
CA TYR A 204 1.09 -21.88 -11.48
C TYR A 204 0.14 -22.94 -10.89
N SER A 205 -1.02 -23.09 -11.50
CA SER A 205 -1.92 -24.20 -11.21
C SER A 205 -1.74 -25.32 -12.23
N LEU A 206 -1.31 -26.47 -11.79
CA LEU A 206 -1.26 -27.67 -12.62
C LEU A 206 -2.65 -28.32 -12.64
N SER A 207 -3.56 -27.78 -13.44
CA SER A 207 -4.86 -28.37 -13.69
C SER A 207 -4.83 -29.10 -15.03
N GLY A 208 -4.58 -30.39 -15.01
CA GLY A 208 -4.68 -31.27 -16.20
C GLY A 208 -5.59 -32.45 -15.91
N SER A 209 -6.23 -33.01 -16.96
CA SER A 209 -7.11 -34.18 -16.84
C SER A 209 -6.42 -35.44 -16.33
N THR A 210 -5.10 -35.43 -16.25
CA THR A 210 -4.24 -36.54 -15.80
C THR A 210 -3.62 -36.33 -14.42
N VAL A 211 -3.82 -35.15 -13.79
CA VAL A 211 -3.29 -34.87 -12.46
C VAL A 211 -4.36 -35.20 -11.43
N THR A 212 -4.06 -36.10 -10.53
CA THR A 212 -4.97 -36.59 -9.49
C THR A 212 -5.22 -35.53 -8.40
N ASP A 213 -4.26 -34.60 -8.20
CA ASP A 213 -4.40 -33.48 -7.29
C ASP A 213 -4.66 -32.18 -8.06
N LYS A 214 -5.95 -31.84 -8.19
CA LYS A 214 -6.40 -30.63 -8.90
C LYS A 214 -6.14 -29.33 -8.15
N THR A 215 -5.55 -29.40 -6.96
CA THR A 215 -5.28 -28.24 -6.09
C THR A 215 -3.79 -27.92 -5.99
N ALA A 216 -2.93 -28.65 -6.69
CA ALA A 216 -1.49 -28.40 -6.67
C ALA A 216 -1.18 -27.04 -7.31
N THR A 217 -0.82 -26.09 -6.47
CA THR A 217 -0.39 -24.75 -6.85
C THR A 217 1.10 -24.62 -6.56
N TRP A 218 1.86 -24.19 -7.55
CA TRP A 218 3.30 -23.99 -7.44
C TRP A 218 3.60 -22.51 -7.48
N THR A 219 4.34 -22.02 -6.50
CA THR A 219 4.82 -20.64 -6.48
C THR A 219 6.30 -20.61 -6.80
N VAL A 220 6.67 -19.90 -7.84
CA VAL A 220 8.05 -19.65 -8.23
C VAL A 220 8.37 -18.21 -7.85
N THR A 221 9.34 -18.04 -6.99
CA THR A 221 9.75 -16.71 -6.49
C THR A 221 11.11 -16.36 -7.08
N SER A 222 11.29 -15.10 -7.45
CA SER A 222 12.57 -14.59 -7.91
C SER A 222 13.69 -14.90 -6.92
N SER A 223 14.84 -15.35 -7.42
CA SER A 223 16.00 -15.67 -6.58
C SER A 223 16.62 -14.42 -5.93
N ARG A 224 16.35 -13.24 -6.47
CA ARG A 224 16.91 -11.97 -5.99
C ARG A 224 15.81 -11.00 -5.68
N ARG A 225 16.00 -10.27 -4.57
CA ARG A 225 15.18 -9.12 -4.22
C ARG A 225 15.63 -7.90 -5.03
N TYR A 226 14.69 -7.01 -5.33
CA TYR A 226 15.00 -5.68 -5.87
C TYR A 226 15.85 -4.90 -4.88
N THR A 227 16.89 -4.24 -5.36
CA THR A 227 17.95 -3.64 -4.52
C THR A 227 18.09 -2.12 -4.66
N ASP A 228 17.45 -1.51 -5.67
CA ASP A 228 17.58 -0.06 -5.89
C ASP A 228 16.71 0.73 -4.92
N SER A 229 15.79 1.52 -5.41
CA SER A 229 14.91 2.30 -4.55
C SER A 229 13.46 2.23 -5.06
N TYR A 230 12.52 2.43 -4.14
CA TYR A 230 11.14 2.75 -4.48
C TYR A 230 10.94 4.23 -4.27
N ARG A 231 10.61 4.97 -5.31
CA ARG A 231 10.50 6.43 -5.25
C ARG A 231 9.25 6.91 -5.95
N ILE A 232 8.52 7.78 -5.28
CA ILE A 232 7.32 8.42 -5.80
C ILE A 232 7.46 9.92 -5.59
N LYS A 233 7.23 10.69 -6.66
CA LYS A 233 7.14 12.14 -6.63
C LYS A 233 5.67 12.55 -6.65
N TYR A 234 5.25 13.30 -5.66
CA TYR A 234 3.90 13.85 -5.53
C TYR A 234 3.91 15.34 -5.86
N ILE A 235 3.21 15.71 -6.91
CA ILE A 235 2.99 17.10 -7.34
C ILE A 235 1.67 17.52 -6.73
N MET A 236 1.71 18.44 -5.75
CA MET A 236 0.53 18.88 -5.01
C MET A 236 -0.30 19.85 -5.84
N LEU A 237 -1.60 19.63 -5.82
CA LEU A 237 -2.60 20.47 -6.46
C LEU A 237 -3.43 21.16 -5.38
N THR A 238 -3.66 22.46 -5.53
CA THR A 238 -4.47 23.26 -4.60
C THR A 238 -5.23 24.34 -5.36
N ASP A 239 -6.40 24.68 -4.88
CA ASP A 239 -7.20 25.81 -5.38
C ASP A 239 -6.89 27.14 -4.69
N ASP A 240 -5.95 27.18 -3.76
CA ASP A 240 -5.48 28.43 -3.18
C ASP A 240 -4.88 29.33 -4.26
N ALA A 241 -5.54 30.45 -4.52
CA ALA A 241 -5.14 31.39 -5.56
C ALA A 241 -3.70 31.92 -5.38
N THR A 242 -3.20 31.99 -4.14
CA THR A 242 -1.83 32.39 -3.82
C THR A 242 -0.84 31.29 -4.16
N ALA A 243 -1.16 30.05 -3.84
CA ALA A 243 -0.35 28.89 -4.19
C ALA A 243 -0.42 28.61 -5.71
N GLN A 244 -1.56 28.84 -6.34
CA GLN A 244 -1.70 28.77 -7.79
C GLN A 244 -0.82 29.80 -8.51
N ALA A 245 -0.79 31.04 -8.06
CA ALA A 245 0.08 32.06 -8.66
C ALA A 245 1.56 31.75 -8.51
N ALA A 246 1.96 31.07 -7.42
CA ALA A 246 3.35 30.70 -7.18
C ALA A 246 3.78 29.41 -7.91
N ASN A 247 2.86 28.44 -8.08
CA ASN A 247 3.19 27.08 -8.51
C ASN A 247 2.68 26.70 -9.89
N LEU A 248 1.52 27.22 -10.33
CA LEU A 248 0.92 26.76 -11.58
C LEU A 248 1.64 27.27 -12.83
N THR A 249 2.29 28.43 -12.75
CA THR A 249 3.10 28.93 -13.86
C THR A 249 4.30 28.01 -14.16
N ASN A 250 4.79 27.27 -13.16
CA ASN A 250 5.96 26.40 -13.31
C ASN A 250 5.57 24.94 -13.61
N TYR A 251 4.36 24.47 -13.26
CA TYR A 251 3.95 23.08 -13.40
C TYR A 251 3.17 22.77 -14.69
N TYR A 252 2.52 23.78 -15.27
CA TYR A 252 1.83 23.62 -16.56
C TYR A 252 2.66 24.01 -17.76
N GLU A 253 3.94 24.33 -17.57
CA GLU A 253 4.85 24.39 -18.70
C GLU A 253 5.01 22.96 -19.29
N PRO A 254 4.95 22.83 -20.64
CA PRO A 254 4.82 21.54 -21.33
C PRO A 254 6.07 20.66 -21.32
N SER A 255 6.91 20.76 -20.31
CA SER A 255 8.07 19.88 -20.11
C SER A 255 7.70 18.48 -19.57
N TYR A 256 6.41 18.24 -19.29
CA TYR A 256 5.89 16.96 -18.82
C TYR A 256 4.79 16.37 -19.74
N VAL A 257 4.64 16.89 -20.94
CA VAL A 257 3.76 16.32 -21.99
C VAL A 257 4.62 15.65 -23.05
#